data_9098c3480dddce71958c981a8681db39
#
_entry.id   9098c3480dddce71958c981a8681db39
#
_cell.length_a   1.000
_cell.length_b   1.000
_cell.length_c   1.000
_cell.angle_alpha   90.00
_cell.angle_beta   90.00
_cell.angle_gamma   90.00
#
_symmetry.space_group_name_H-M   'P 1'
#
loop_
_entity.id
_entity.type
_entity.pdbx_description
1 polymer ?
#
loop_
_entity_poly.entity_id
_entity_poly.type
_entity_poly.pdbx_seq_one_letter_code
_entity_poly.pdbx_strand_id
1 'polypeptide(L)'
;MDNMFICIDTTVNKSAIHQFKNFLQKYPEVTKWFMCSDYCIADTKKPNDVVSFVLYPYILDFNEWNEVVSSMQKTDLKHCRQVSPSFCDFTKEGYFFSFNFILRENNILRKLDEKASLDYLLKVYIEMTENWQVTTPNNAEAYEKINKKLKKLQNATKQKSFNYKMFGRVIKICFLAGYLRYLLLKEKDNIEMFSWLSDRDAITNWQDGIYTEFYHIISHCICENKLSHERENGVKD
;
A
#
# COMPACT_ATOMS: atom_id res chain seq x y z
N MET A 1 3.25 14.92 5.45
CA MET A 1 3.44 13.46 5.35
C MET A 1 4.61 12.95 6.19
N ASP A 2 5.68 13.72 6.38
CA ASP A 2 6.86 13.25 7.15
C ASP A 2 6.54 12.75 8.57
N ASN A 3 5.77 13.49 9.36
CA ASN A 3 5.40 13.03 10.71
C ASN A 3 4.60 11.70 10.71
N MET A 4 3.79 11.47 9.68
CA MET A 4 3.05 10.20 9.52
C MET A 4 4.02 9.07 9.16
N PHE A 5 4.94 9.33 8.24
CA PHE A 5 5.99 8.39 7.88
C PHE A 5 6.83 8.01 9.10
N ILE A 6 7.38 8.98 9.83
CA ILE A 6 8.20 8.75 11.02
C ILE A 6 7.45 7.92 12.07
N CYS A 7 6.18 8.21 12.30
CA CYS A 7 5.36 7.47 13.28
C CYS A 7 5.18 6.01 12.87
N ILE A 8 4.86 5.74 11.60
CA ILE A 8 4.68 4.38 11.09
C ILE A 8 6.00 3.64 11.07
N ASP A 9 7.06 4.26 10.56
CA ASP A 9 8.39 3.67 10.52
C ASP A 9 8.91 3.31 11.91
N THR A 10 8.76 4.21 12.89
CA THR A 10 9.10 3.93 14.29
C THR A 10 8.26 2.77 14.84
N THR A 11 6.99 2.67 14.49
CA THR A 11 6.11 1.60 14.97
C THR A 11 6.52 0.26 14.38
N VAL A 12 6.77 0.21 13.07
CA VAL A 12 7.19 -1.01 12.37
C VAL A 12 8.57 -1.46 12.81
N ASN A 13 9.51 -0.53 12.99
CA ASN A 13 10.86 -0.83 13.49
C ASN A 13 10.84 -1.44 14.91
N LYS A 14 9.88 -1.05 15.75
CA LYS A 14 9.73 -1.63 17.10
C LYS A 14 8.97 -2.94 17.13
N SER A 15 8.12 -3.23 16.13
CA SER A 15 7.17 -4.36 16.21
C SER A 15 7.44 -5.48 15.21
N ALA A 16 7.87 -5.16 13.99
CA ALA A 16 7.85 -6.10 12.88
C ALA A 16 9.16 -6.22 12.09
N ILE A 17 10.04 -5.22 12.15
CA ILE A 17 11.20 -5.14 11.25
C ILE A 17 12.12 -6.36 11.34
N HIS A 18 12.37 -6.86 12.55
CA HIS A 18 13.25 -8.02 12.73
C HIS A 18 12.69 -9.28 12.06
N GLN A 19 11.39 -9.55 12.28
CA GLN A 19 10.70 -10.68 11.64
C GLN A 19 10.65 -10.52 10.12
N PHE A 20 10.47 -9.28 9.65
CA PHE A 20 10.46 -8.99 8.22
C PHE A 20 11.83 -9.23 7.58
N LYS A 21 12.92 -8.77 8.19
CA LYS A 21 14.29 -9.07 7.73
C LYS A 21 14.56 -10.56 7.68
N ASN A 22 14.19 -11.30 8.72
CA ASN A 22 14.34 -12.76 8.76
C ASN A 22 13.52 -13.46 7.66
N PHE A 23 12.33 -12.93 7.35
CA PHE A 23 11.53 -13.43 6.23
C PHE A 23 12.23 -13.19 4.88
N LEU A 24 12.76 -11.99 4.64
CA LEU A 24 13.45 -11.66 3.38
C LEU A 24 14.72 -12.49 3.19
N GLN A 25 15.44 -12.82 4.28
CA GLN A 25 16.64 -13.67 4.24
C GLN A 25 16.35 -15.10 3.77
N LYS A 26 15.13 -15.59 3.85
CA LYS A 26 14.73 -16.90 3.29
C LYS A 26 14.73 -16.90 1.75
N TYR A 27 14.68 -15.71 1.12
CA TYR A 27 14.51 -15.53 -0.31
C TYR A 27 15.55 -14.58 -0.91
N PRO A 28 16.86 -14.86 -0.75
CA PRO A 28 17.92 -13.93 -1.18
C PRO A 28 17.89 -13.67 -2.68
N GLU A 29 17.62 -14.70 -3.51
CA GLU A 29 17.64 -14.63 -4.96
C GLU A 29 16.33 -14.14 -5.60
N VAL A 30 15.26 -13.94 -4.79
CA VAL A 30 13.98 -13.52 -5.35
C VAL A 30 14.00 -12.01 -5.61
N THR A 31 13.82 -11.63 -6.88
CA THR A 31 13.82 -10.25 -7.34
C THR A 31 12.42 -9.68 -7.63
N LYS A 32 11.41 -10.56 -7.68
CA LYS A 32 10.03 -10.21 -8.00
C LYS A 32 9.11 -10.47 -6.82
N TRP A 33 8.32 -9.47 -6.47
CA TRP A 33 7.46 -9.51 -5.29
C TRP A 33 6.08 -8.97 -5.61
N PHE A 34 5.06 -9.53 -4.98
CA PHE A 34 3.73 -8.96 -5.02
C PHE A 34 3.12 -8.88 -3.63
N MET A 35 2.26 -7.91 -3.47
CA MET A 35 1.57 -7.60 -2.23
C MET A 35 0.07 -7.64 -2.47
N CYS A 36 -0.64 -8.45 -1.71
CA CYS A 36 -2.10 -8.45 -1.68
C CYS A 36 -2.60 -7.65 -0.48
N SER A 37 -3.78 -7.04 -0.59
CA SER A 37 -4.35 -6.27 0.50
C SER A 37 -5.84 -6.55 0.70
N ASP A 38 -6.28 -6.49 1.96
CA ASP A 38 -7.68 -6.58 2.37
C ASP A 38 -7.95 -5.54 3.47
N TYR A 39 -9.19 -5.02 3.54
CA TYR A 39 -9.53 -3.91 4.40
C TYR A 39 -10.83 -4.18 5.16
N CYS A 40 -10.80 -3.92 6.47
CA CYS A 40 -12.00 -3.82 7.29
C CYS A 40 -12.07 -2.40 7.84
N ILE A 41 -12.67 -1.48 7.08
CA ILE A 41 -12.71 -0.04 7.39
C ILE A 41 -14.15 0.40 7.51
N ALA A 42 -14.45 1.15 8.60
CA ALA A 42 -15.77 1.68 8.94
C ALA A 42 -16.87 0.63 9.10
N ASP A 43 -16.52 -0.55 9.52
CA ASP A 43 -17.48 -1.53 10.02
C ASP A 43 -17.87 -1.15 11.44
N THR A 44 -19.09 -0.64 11.63
CA THR A 44 -19.61 -0.19 12.94
C THR A 44 -19.70 -1.32 13.98
N LYS A 45 -19.60 -2.58 13.56
CA LYS A 45 -19.58 -3.75 14.45
C LYS A 45 -18.17 -4.06 14.96
N LYS A 46 -17.14 -3.39 14.46
CA LYS A 46 -15.75 -3.61 14.83
C LYS A 46 -15.20 -2.42 15.63
N PRO A 47 -14.37 -2.67 16.64
CA PRO A 47 -13.83 -1.61 17.49
C PRO A 47 -12.73 -0.78 16.80
N ASN A 48 -12.10 -1.30 15.75
CA ASN A 48 -11.02 -0.65 15.03
C ASN A 48 -11.11 -0.95 13.53
N ASP A 49 -10.64 0.00 12.74
CA ASP A 49 -10.33 -0.24 11.33
C ASP A 49 -9.06 -1.09 11.23
N VAL A 50 -9.02 -2.01 10.28
CA VAL A 50 -7.84 -2.85 10.01
C VAL A 50 -7.52 -2.79 8.52
N VAL A 51 -6.24 -2.58 8.22
CA VAL A 51 -5.70 -2.66 6.86
C VAL A 51 -4.61 -3.73 6.88
N SER A 52 -4.82 -4.80 6.13
CA SER A 52 -3.91 -5.93 6.04
C SER A 52 -3.22 -5.96 4.69
N PHE A 53 -1.92 -6.19 4.71
CA PHE A 53 -1.12 -6.43 3.51
C PHE A 53 -0.36 -7.73 3.69
N VAL A 54 -0.34 -8.55 2.65
CA VAL A 54 0.40 -9.81 2.62
C VAL A 54 1.40 -9.74 1.47
N LEU A 55 2.69 -9.84 1.81
CA LEU A 55 3.80 -9.80 0.87
C LEU A 55 4.22 -11.22 0.51
N TYR A 56 4.30 -11.50 -0.79
CA TYR A 56 4.70 -12.79 -1.34
C TYR A 56 5.95 -12.67 -2.21
N PRO A 57 6.94 -13.57 -2.04
CA PRO A 57 7.98 -13.77 -3.05
C PRO A 57 7.35 -14.43 -4.30
N TYR A 58 7.72 -13.97 -5.49
CA TYR A 58 7.27 -14.59 -6.74
C TYR A 58 8.12 -15.83 -7.05
N ILE A 59 7.83 -16.93 -6.33
CA ILE A 59 8.49 -18.24 -6.48
C ILE A 59 7.65 -19.24 -7.26
N LEU A 60 6.35 -18.97 -7.40
CA LEU A 60 5.39 -19.71 -8.22
C LEU A 60 4.59 -18.69 -9.04
N ASP A 61 4.06 -19.08 -10.18
CA ASP A 61 3.14 -18.23 -10.91
C ASP A 61 1.74 -18.18 -10.24
N PHE A 62 0.86 -17.28 -10.69
CA PHE A 62 -0.45 -17.12 -10.07
C PHE A 62 -1.35 -18.36 -10.20
N ASN A 63 -1.22 -19.12 -11.27
CA ASN A 63 -2.02 -20.33 -11.47
C ASN A 63 -1.54 -21.42 -10.51
N GLU A 64 -0.23 -21.62 -10.41
CA GLU A 64 0.40 -22.54 -9.46
C GLU A 64 0.03 -22.17 -8.00
N TRP A 65 0.10 -20.88 -7.63
CA TRP A 65 -0.36 -20.41 -6.32
C TRP A 65 -1.83 -20.72 -6.07
N ASN A 66 -2.68 -20.46 -7.06
CA ASN A 66 -4.11 -20.75 -6.95
C ASN A 66 -4.39 -22.24 -6.78
N GLU A 67 -3.68 -23.10 -7.50
CA GLU A 67 -3.79 -24.55 -7.35
C GLU A 67 -3.36 -25.02 -5.96
N VAL A 68 -2.21 -24.53 -5.48
CA VAL A 68 -1.69 -24.85 -4.14
C VAL A 68 -2.69 -24.45 -3.06
N VAL A 69 -3.15 -23.20 -3.05
CA VAL A 69 -4.09 -22.70 -2.04
C VAL A 69 -5.45 -23.39 -2.14
N SER A 70 -5.98 -23.58 -3.36
CA SER A 70 -7.27 -24.22 -3.59
C SER A 70 -7.27 -25.71 -3.21
N SER A 71 -6.12 -26.38 -3.32
CA SER A 71 -5.97 -27.78 -2.87
C SER A 71 -6.07 -27.90 -1.34
N MET A 72 -5.60 -26.88 -0.62
CA MET A 72 -5.63 -26.85 0.84
C MET A 72 -6.94 -26.30 1.41
N GLN A 73 -7.49 -25.25 0.81
CA GLN A 73 -8.68 -24.54 1.28
C GLN A 73 -9.58 -24.16 0.10
N LYS A 74 -10.62 -24.95 -0.14
CA LYS A 74 -11.54 -24.79 -1.29
C LYS A 74 -12.53 -23.63 -1.11
N THR A 75 -12.84 -23.27 0.12
CA THR A 75 -13.86 -22.27 0.46
C THR A 75 -13.20 -21.04 1.04
N ASP A 76 -13.64 -19.85 0.63
CA ASP A 76 -13.22 -18.58 1.25
C ASP A 76 -13.37 -18.65 2.78
N LEU A 77 -12.35 -18.24 3.50
CA LEU A 77 -12.30 -18.24 4.97
C LEU A 77 -13.51 -17.54 5.60
N LYS A 78 -14.08 -16.53 4.92
CA LYS A 78 -15.29 -15.81 5.36
C LYS A 78 -16.53 -16.72 5.40
N HIS A 79 -16.52 -17.80 4.63
CA HIS A 79 -17.65 -18.72 4.46
C HIS A 79 -17.40 -20.13 5.02
N CYS A 80 -16.21 -20.40 5.56
CA CYS A 80 -15.92 -21.70 6.13
C CYS A 80 -16.19 -21.73 7.65
N ARG A 81 -16.74 -22.85 8.13
CA ARG A 81 -16.93 -23.07 9.58
C ARG A 81 -15.63 -23.49 10.26
N GLN A 82 -14.75 -24.11 9.52
CA GLN A 82 -13.47 -24.61 10.02
C GLN A 82 -12.41 -24.46 8.92
N VAL A 83 -11.26 -23.93 9.29
CA VAL A 83 -10.09 -23.83 8.41
C VAL A 83 -9.41 -25.20 8.33
N SER A 84 -8.98 -25.59 7.14
CA SER A 84 -8.30 -26.90 6.98
C SER A 84 -6.96 -26.94 7.73
N PRO A 85 -6.57 -28.07 8.32
CA PRO A 85 -5.27 -28.20 8.98
C PRO A 85 -4.10 -27.91 8.02
N SER A 86 -4.17 -28.40 6.79
CA SER A 86 -3.13 -28.14 5.77
C SER A 86 -2.96 -26.65 5.45
N PHE A 87 -4.05 -25.88 5.40
CA PHE A 87 -3.97 -24.42 5.24
C PHE A 87 -3.38 -23.74 6.49
N CYS A 88 -3.73 -24.21 7.68
CA CYS A 88 -3.12 -23.70 8.91
C CYS A 88 -1.60 -23.96 8.96
N ASP A 89 -1.16 -25.13 8.53
CA ASP A 89 0.26 -25.46 8.49
C ASP A 89 0.99 -24.66 7.41
N PHE A 90 0.40 -24.52 6.23
CA PHE A 90 0.91 -23.65 5.17
C PHE A 90 1.13 -22.21 5.66
N THR A 91 0.20 -21.65 6.44
CA THR A 91 0.37 -20.29 6.99
C THR A 91 1.48 -20.18 8.02
N LYS A 92 1.82 -21.27 8.74
CA LYS A 92 2.93 -21.31 9.70
C LYS A 92 4.31 -21.44 9.04
N GLU A 93 4.40 -22.03 7.86
CA GLU A 93 5.67 -22.23 7.12
C GLU A 93 6.32 -20.91 6.68
N GLY A 94 5.54 -19.83 6.64
CA GLY A 94 6.06 -18.48 6.38
C GLY A 94 6.48 -18.26 4.93
N TYR A 95 5.69 -18.78 3.97
CA TYR A 95 5.83 -18.46 2.54
C TYR A 95 5.44 -17.02 2.19
N PHE A 96 4.86 -16.30 3.13
CA PHE A 96 4.45 -14.91 3.00
C PHE A 96 4.65 -14.16 4.31
N PHE A 97 4.63 -12.83 4.24
CA PHE A 97 4.70 -11.97 5.41
C PHE A 97 3.51 -11.02 5.47
N SER A 98 2.82 -10.99 6.62
CA SER A 98 1.62 -10.15 6.81
C SER A 98 1.92 -8.93 7.68
N PHE A 99 1.57 -7.75 7.15
CA PHE A 99 1.48 -6.52 7.92
C PHE A 99 0.02 -6.19 8.20
N ASN A 100 -0.36 -6.13 9.46
CA ASN A 100 -1.72 -5.81 9.88
C ASN A 100 -1.71 -4.49 10.65
N PHE A 101 -2.19 -3.43 10.02
CA PHE A 101 -2.29 -2.10 10.62
C PHE A 101 -3.65 -1.95 11.32
N ILE A 102 -3.65 -1.92 12.65
CA ILE A 102 -4.84 -1.66 13.45
C ILE A 102 -4.92 -0.14 13.67
N LEU A 103 -5.88 0.50 12.99
CA LEU A 103 -6.08 1.93 13.01
C LEU A 103 -7.05 2.31 14.14
N ARG A 104 -6.49 2.65 15.28
CA ARG A 104 -7.27 3.12 16.44
C ARG A 104 -7.80 4.54 16.20
N GLU A 105 -8.80 4.94 16.97
CA GLU A 105 -9.50 6.23 16.81
C GLU A 105 -8.55 7.45 16.83
N ASN A 106 -7.50 7.41 17.63
CA ASN A 106 -6.51 8.49 17.77
C ASN A 106 -5.21 8.25 17.00
N ASN A 107 -5.24 7.47 15.89
CA ASN A 107 -4.04 7.24 15.08
C ASN A 107 -3.63 8.49 14.28
N ILE A 108 -2.34 8.59 13.93
CA ILE A 108 -1.75 9.73 13.20
C ILE A 108 -2.38 9.94 11.81
N LEU A 109 -2.86 8.85 11.16
CA LEU A 109 -3.47 8.91 9.84
C LEU A 109 -4.86 9.58 9.86
N ARG A 110 -5.44 9.86 11.04
CA ARG A 110 -6.70 10.59 11.16
C ARG A 110 -6.64 12.00 10.56
N LYS A 111 -5.47 12.62 10.52
CA LYS A 111 -5.28 13.90 9.83
C LYS A 111 -5.67 13.85 8.35
N LEU A 112 -5.62 12.67 7.73
CA LEU A 112 -6.08 12.44 6.36
C LEU A 112 -7.61 12.34 6.23
N ASP A 113 -8.37 12.46 7.33
CA ASP A 113 -9.84 12.60 7.28
C ASP A 113 -10.29 14.07 7.18
N GLU A 114 -9.38 15.01 7.39
CA GLU A 114 -9.66 16.44 7.35
C GLU A 114 -9.73 16.95 5.91
N LYS A 115 -10.85 17.59 5.58
CA LYS A 115 -11.07 18.16 4.25
C LYS A 115 -9.90 19.04 3.79
N ALA A 116 -9.45 19.97 4.65
CA ALA A 116 -8.37 20.90 4.31
C ALA A 116 -7.05 20.17 3.98
N SER A 117 -6.74 19.09 4.71
CA SER A 117 -5.56 18.27 4.46
C SER A 117 -5.65 17.55 3.13
N LEU A 118 -6.82 17.00 2.78
CA LEU A 118 -7.05 16.30 1.52
C LEU A 118 -7.05 17.25 0.31
N ASP A 119 -7.68 18.41 0.44
CA ASP A 119 -7.69 19.45 -0.62
C ASP A 119 -6.27 19.97 -0.89
N TYR A 120 -5.48 20.19 0.17
CA TYR A 120 -4.08 20.58 0.04
C TYR A 120 -3.24 19.49 -0.63
N LEU A 121 -3.39 18.25 -0.19
CA LEU A 121 -2.66 17.12 -0.76
C LEU A 121 -2.95 16.96 -2.27
N LEU A 122 -4.22 17.07 -2.65
CA LEU A 122 -4.65 16.98 -4.03
C LEU A 122 -4.05 18.08 -4.89
N LYS A 123 -4.02 19.33 -4.36
CA LYS A 123 -3.37 20.45 -5.02
C LYS A 123 -1.88 20.18 -5.26
N VAL A 124 -1.16 19.75 -4.23
CA VAL A 124 0.27 19.41 -4.32
C VAL A 124 0.51 18.34 -5.38
N TYR A 125 -0.30 17.28 -5.43
CA TYR A 125 -0.13 16.21 -6.41
C TYR A 125 -0.42 16.64 -7.85
N ILE A 126 -1.35 17.57 -8.05
CA ILE A 126 -1.58 18.19 -9.36
C ILE A 126 -0.34 18.96 -9.79
N GLU A 127 0.19 19.83 -8.93
CA GLU A 127 1.40 20.62 -9.20
C GLU A 127 2.62 19.73 -9.47
N MET A 128 2.79 18.64 -8.70
CA MET A 128 3.87 17.68 -8.91
C MET A 128 3.75 16.99 -10.28
N THR A 129 2.56 16.50 -10.63
CA THR A 129 2.37 15.82 -11.92
C THR A 129 2.51 16.76 -13.11
N GLU A 130 2.19 18.06 -12.98
CA GLU A 130 2.48 19.08 -13.98
C GLU A 130 4.00 19.28 -14.14
N ASN A 131 4.73 19.37 -13.04
CA ASN A 131 6.18 19.47 -13.07
C ASN A 131 6.84 18.25 -13.71
N TRP A 132 6.38 17.03 -13.37
CA TRP A 132 6.93 15.79 -13.95
C TRP A 132 6.71 15.66 -15.47
N GLN A 133 5.63 16.22 -16.01
CA GLN A 133 5.43 16.29 -17.48
C GLN A 133 6.56 17.05 -18.18
N VAL A 134 7.12 18.06 -17.51
CA VAL A 134 8.22 18.89 -18.05
C VAL A 134 9.58 18.26 -17.77
N THR A 135 9.81 17.77 -16.54
CA THR A 135 11.12 17.28 -16.10
C THR A 135 11.41 15.86 -16.56
N THR A 136 10.38 15.09 -16.93
CA THR A 136 10.51 13.70 -17.37
C THR A 136 9.75 13.47 -18.68
N PRO A 137 10.20 14.05 -19.80
CA PRO A 137 9.45 14.10 -21.05
C PRO A 137 9.11 12.72 -21.63
N ASN A 138 9.91 11.69 -21.37
CA ASN A 138 9.64 10.32 -21.81
C ASN A 138 8.37 9.73 -21.21
N ASN A 139 7.91 10.24 -20.07
CA ASN A 139 6.71 9.81 -19.36
C ASN A 139 5.60 10.87 -19.35
N ALA A 140 5.76 11.97 -20.12
CA ALA A 140 4.86 13.11 -20.08
C ALA A 140 3.39 12.74 -20.36
N GLU A 141 3.13 11.85 -21.32
CA GLU A 141 1.77 11.38 -21.62
C GLU A 141 1.13 10.63 -20.44
N ALA A 142 1.90 9.82 -19.74
CA ALA A 142 1.40 9.11 -18.55
C ALA A 142 1.06 10.09 -17.43
N TYR A 143 1.93 11.06 -17.17
CA TYR A 143 1.69 12.10 -16.16
C TYR A 143 0.52 13.02 -16.54
N GLU A 144 0.32 13.31 -17.83
CA GLU A 144 -0.84 14.06 -18.30
C GLU A 144 -2.15 13.31 -18.00
N LYS A 145 -2.19 12.01 -18.23
CA LYS A 145 -3.37 11.17 -17.91
C LYS A 145 -3.67 11.18 -16.40
N ILE A 146 -2.64 11.05 -15.57
CA ILE A 146 -2.77 11.14 -14.11
C ILE A 146 -3.30 12.53 -13.72
N ASN A 147 -2.69 13.60 -14.23
CA ASN A 147 -3.07 14.98 -13.92
C ASN A 147 -4.54 15.27 -14.29
N LYS A 148 -5.00 14.80 -15.44
CA LYS A 148 -6.41 14.91 -15.85
C LYS A 148 -7.37 14.25 -14.85
N LYS A 149 -7.04 13.07 -14.34
CA LYS A 149 -7.84 12.39 -13.30
C LYS A 149 -7.85 13.17 -11.99
N LEU A 150 -6.69 13.67 -11.55
CA LEU A 150 -6.57 14.47 -10.33
C LEU A 150 -7.39 15.77 -10.43
N LYS A 151 -7.34 16.47 -11.58
CA LYS A 151 -8.15 17.69 -11.82
C LYS A 151 -9.64 17.39 -11.87
N LYS A 152 -10.04 16.24 -12.45
CA LYS A 152 -11.44 15.76 -12.40
C LYS A 152 -11.89 15.56 -10.94
N LEU A 153 -11.06 14.92 -10.12
CA LEU A 153 -11.33 14.76 -8.69
C LEU A 153 -11.41 16.12 -7.98
N GLN A 154 -10.48 17.05 -8.24
CA GLN A 154 -10.49 18.39 -7.66
C GLN A 154 -11.80 19.15 -8.00
N ASN A 155 -12.33 19.00 -9.21
CA ASN A 155 -13.62 19.57 -9.56
C ASN A 155 -14.77 18.88 -8.80
N ALA A 156 -14.70 17.57 -8.56
CA ALA A 156 -15.69 16.85 -7.78
C ALA A 156 -15.71 17.29 -6.32
N THR A 157 -14.56 17.67 -5.72
CA THR A 157 -14.50 18.13 -4.31
C THR A 157 -15.27 19.43 -4.06
N LYS A 158 -15.62 20.20 -5.12
CA LYS A 158 -16.46 21.40 -5.01
C LYS A 158 -17.93 21.11 -4.75
N GLN A 159 -18.36 19.87 -4.95
CA GLN A 159 -19.75 19.44 -4.72
C GLN A 159 -19.98 19.21 -3.22
N LYS A 160 -21.13 19.65 -2.71
CA LYS A 160 -21.52 19.47 -1.29
C LYS A 160 -21.63 17.99 -0.90
N SER A 161 -21.99 17.12 -1.85
CA SER A 161 -22.15 15.68 -1.66
C SER A 161 -20.85 14.88 -1.76
N PHE A 162 -19.70 15.53 -1.95
CA PHE A 162 -18.42 14.83 -2.11
C PHE A 162 -18.04 14.04 -0.86
N ASN A 163 -17.66 12.77 -1.06
CA ASN A 163 -17.36 11.85 0.02
C ASN A 163 -15.89 11.96 0.47
N TYR A 164 -15.58 12.97 1.30
CA TYR A 164 -14.25 13.16 1.89
C TYR A 164 -13.80 11.97 2.77
N LYS A 165 -14.74 11.27 3.43
CA LYS A 165 -14.38 10.08 4.23
C LYS A 165 -13.82 8.97 3.34
N MET A 166 -14.40 8.75 2.16
CA MET A 166 -13.89 7.79 1.21
C MET A 166 -12.53 8.25 0.64
N PHE A 167 -12.39 9.53 0.34
CA PHE A 167 -11.10 10.09 -0.12
C PHE A 167 -10.00 9.84 0.90
N GLY A 168 -10.23 10.15 2.18
CA GLY A 168 -9.28 9.88 3.25
C GLY A 168 -8.90 8.40 3.39
N ARG A 169 -9.87 7.49 3.23
CA ARG A 169 -9.60 6.03 3.24
C ARG A 169 -8.66 5.62 2.11
N VAL A 170 -8.94 6.08 0.89
CA VAL A 170 -8.09 5.80 -0.28
C VAL A 170 -6.65 6.28 -0.01
N ILE A 171 -6.47 7.52 0.45
CA ILE A 171 -5.14 8.07 0.73
C ILE A 171 -4.41 7.28 1.82
N LYS A 172 -5.10 6.89 2.90
CA LYS A 172 -4.50 6.08 3.99
C LYS A 172 -3.97 4.75 3.48
N ILE A 173 -4.77 4.04 2.68
CA ILE A 173 -4.39 2.74 2.12
C ILE A 173 -3.19 2.91 1.17
N CYS A 174 -3.24 3.90 0.27
CA CYS A 174 -2.13 4.19 -0.65
C CYS A 174 -0.85 4.58 0.10
N PHE A 175 -0.97 5.31 1.21
CA PHE A 175 0.17 5.68 2.04
C PHE A 175 0.82 4.46 2.70
N LEU A 176 0.01 3.56 3.28
CA LEU A 176 0.51 2.32 3.89
C LEU A 176 1.13 1.39 2.85
N ALA A 177 0.49 1.25 1.68
CA ALA A 177 1.03 0.44 0.58
C ALA A 177 2.37 1.02 0.05
N GLY A 178 2.45 2.34 -0.11
CA GLY A 178 3.68 3.05 -0.50
C GLY A 178 4.80 2.91 0.53
N TYR A 179 4.45 2.96 1.82
CA TYR A 179 5.40 2.71 2.91
C TYR A 179 5.95 1.28 2.86
N LEU A 180 5.11 0.27 2.65
CA LEU A 180 5.57 -1.12 2.57
C LEU A 180 6.45 -1.39 1.34
N ARG A 181 6.16 -0.72 0.21
CA ARG A 181 7.09 -0.75 -0.94
C ARG A 181 8.45 -0.15 -0.57
N TYR A 182 8.47 1.01 0.08
CA TYR A 182 9.70 1.62 0.58
C TYR A 182 10.47 0.66 1.49
N LEU A 183 9.78 0.05 2.46
CA LEU A 183 10.39 -0.87 3.41
C LEU A 183 11.04 -2.06 2.70
N LEU A 184 10.38 -2.64 1.69
CA LEU A 184 10.96 -3.72 0.88
C LEU A 184 12.20 -3.26 0.12
N LEU A 185 12.13 -2.10 -0.54
CA LEU A 185 13.26 -1.53 -1.31
C LEU A 185 14.45 -1.10 -0.43
N LYS A 186 14.18 -0.75 0.83
CA LYS A 186 15.20 -0.45 1.82
C LYS A 186 15.96 -1.71 2.26
N GLU A 187 15.22 -2.78 2.52
CA GLU A 187 15.77 -4.00 3.10
C GLU A 187 16.30 -5.01 2.05
N LYS A 188 16.06 -4.73 0.76
CA LYS A 188 16.43 -5.63 -0.34
C LYS A 188 16.81 -4.86 -1.59
N ASP A 189 18.09 -4.96 -1.98
CA ASP A 189 18.68 -4.17 -3.09
C ASP A 189 18.34 -4.71 -4.49
N ASN A 190 17.96 -5.98 -4.63
CA ASN A 190 17.79 -6.67 -5.91
C ASN A 190 16.34 -6.78 -6.37
N ILE A 191 15.49 -5.80 -6.04
CA ILE A 191 14.09 -5.81 -6.46
C ILE A 191 13.96 -5.32 -7.92
N GLU A 192 13.55 -6.22 -8.81
CA GLU A 192 13.23 -5.91 -10.21
C GLU A 192 11.76 -5.57 -10.41
N MET A 193 10.87 -6.21 -9.67
CA MET A 193 9.43 -6.01 -9.80
C MET A 193 8.74 -6.05 -8.44
N PHE A 194 7.88 -5.08 -8.23
CA PHE A 194 6.92 -5.06 -7.14
C PHE A 194 5.54 -4.71 -7.66
N SER A 195 4.55 -5.55 -7.37
CA SER A 195 3.16 -5.32 -7.76
C SER A 195 2.24 -5.34 -6.55
N TRP A 196 1.35 -4.35 -6.46
CA TRP A 196 0.29 -4.33 -5.48
C TRP A 196 -1.04 -4.75 -6.11
N LEU A 197 -1.63 -5.79 -5.55
CA LEU A 197 -2.90 -6.38 -5.95
C LEU A 197 -3.93 -6.11 -4.84
N SER A 198 -5.07 -5.58 -5.20
CA SER A 198 -6.17 -5.30 -4.28
C SER A 198 -7.47 -5.82 -4.85
N ASP A 199 -8.38 -6.25 -3.98
CA ASP A 199 -9.72 -6.63 -4.38
C ASP A 199 -10.47 -5.45 -5.02
N ARG A 200 -11.39 -5.78 -5.92
CA ARG A 200 -12.30 -4.80 -6.50
C ARG A 200 -13.44 -4.52 -5.52
N ASP A 201 -13.25 -3.57 -4.66
CA ASP A 201 -14.22 -3.13 -3.66
C ASP A 201 -14.68 -1.67 -3.88
N ALA A 202 -15.43 -1.13 -2.93
CA ALA A 202 -15.90 0.25 -2.99
C ALA A 202 -14.76 1.28 -2.93
N ILE A 203 -13.62 0.93 -2.32
CA ILE A 203 -12.45 1.81 -2.17
C ILE A 203 -11.66 1.85 -3.48
N THR A 204 -11.36 0.68 -4.01
CA THR A 204 -10.55 0.54 -5.25
C THR A 204 -11.31 0.96 -6.50
N ASN A 205 -12.64 0.84 -6.51
CA ASN A 205 -13.47 1.32 -7.64
C ASN A 205 -13.85 2.81 -7.51
N TRP A 206 -13.55 3.46 -6.37
CA TRP A 206 -13.93 4.85 -6.17
C TRP A 206 -13.25 5.79 -7.16
N GLN A 207 -14.04 6.70 -7.76
CA GLN A 207 -13.58 7.70 -8.73
C GLN A 207 -12.75 7.08 -9.88
N ASP A 208 -13.30 6.07 -10.53
CA ASP A 208 -12.69 5.35 -11.66
C ASP A 208 -11.32 4.72 -11.28
N GLY A 209 -11.20 4.22 -10.06
CA GLY A 209 -9.99 3.54 -9.59
C GLY A 209 -8.79 4.46 -9.36
N ILE A 210 -9.02 5.70 -8.95
CA ILE A 210 -7.97 6.72 -8.73
C ILE A 210 -6.93 6.32 -7.67
N TYR A 211 -7.18 5.27 -6.90
CA TYR A 211 -6.22 4.76 -5.91
C TYR A 211 -4.88 4.38 -6.55
N THR A 212 -4.87 3.92 -7.79
CA THR A 212 -3.64 3.58 -8.52
C THR A 212 -2.75 4.80 -8.72
N GLU A 213 -3.32 5.92 -9.14
CA GLU A 213 -2.61 7.17 -9.32
C GLU A 213 -2.04 7.69 -7.99
N PHE A 214 -2.85 7.67 -6.93
CA PHE A 214 -2.38 8.07 -5.61
C PHE A 214 -1.28 7.14 -5.09
N TYR A 215 -1.43 5.84 -5.25
CA TYR A 215 -0.39 4.89 -4.86
C TYR A 215 0.93 5.18 -5.57
N HIS A 216 0.92 5.39 -6.89
CA HIS A 216 2.12 5.69 -7.64
C HIS A 216 2.79 6.99 -7.19
N ILE A 217 2.02 8.08 -7.01
CA ILE A 217 2.55 9.37 -6.55
C ILE A 217 3.11 9.23 -5.13
N ILE A 218 2.34 8.70 -4.20
CA ILE A 218 2.74 8.58 -2.78
C ILE A 218 3.97 7.68 -2.64
N SER A 219 3.96 6.53 -3.31
CA SER A 219 5.06 5.57 -3.29
C SER A 219 6.34 6.17 -3.88
N HIS A 220 6.23 6.92 -5.00
CA HIS A 220 7.36 7.64 -5.57
C HIS A 220 7.91 8.67 -4.58
N CYS A 221 7.05 9.51 -4.00
CA CYS A 221 7.47 10.52 -3.03
C CYS A 221 8.17 9.92 -1.81
N ILE A 222 7.65 8.79 -1.28
CA ILE A 222 8.27 8.14 -0.13
C ILE A 222 9.63 7.56 -0.52
N CYS A 223 9.70 6.82 -1.63
CA CYS A 223 10.93 6.15 -2.05
C CYS A 223 12.02 7.15 -2.42
N GLU A 224 11.72 8.17 -3.23
CA GLU A 224 12.69 9.18 -3.63
C GLU A 224 13.26 9.96 -2.42
N ASN A 225 12.38 10.45 -1.53
CA ASN A 225 12.81 11.27 -0.40
C ASN A 225 13.57 10.48 0.67
N LYS A 226 13.26 9.20 0.88
CA LYS A 226 13.85 8.42 1.98
C LYS A 226 15.02 7.57 1.53
N LEU A 227 14.95 6.91 0.37
CA LEU A 227 16.06 6.08 -0.11
C LEU A 227 17.24 6.93 -0.62
N SER A 228 17.00 8.11 -1.21
CA SER A 228 18.09 9.03 -1.59
C SER A 228 18.85 9.51 -0.37
N HIS A 229 18.16 9.95 0.70
CA HIS A 229 18.80 10.37 1.94
C HIS A 229 19.62 9.24 2.62
N GLU A 230 19.14 8.01 2.59
CA GLU A 230 19.89 6.87 3.15
C GLU A 230 21.15 6.55 2.35
N ARG A 231 21.10 6.67 1.01
CA ARG A 231 22.27 6.49 0.13
C ARG A 231 23.30 7.60 0.29
N GLU A 232 22.86 8.85 0.44
CA GLU A 232 23.74 10.00 0.65
C GLU A 232 24.43 9.98 2.02
N ASN A 233 23.76 9.50 3.05
CA ASN A 233 24.29 9.45 4.41
C ASN A 233 25.15 8.21 4.71
N GLY A 234 25.33 7.31 3.74
CA GLY A 234 26.27 6.19 3.85
C GLY A 234 25.94 5.17 4.94
N VAL A 235 24.69 5.13 5.41
CA VAL A 235 24.24 4.18 6.43
C VAL A 235 23.98 2.83 5.75
N LYS A 236 25.06 2.12 5.47
CA LYS A 236 25.04 0.66 5.38
C LYS A 236 25.64 0.17 6.71
N ASP A 237 24.77 -0.17 7.66
CA ASP A 237 25.15 -1.02 8.78
C ASP A 237 25.16 -2.50 8.35
#